data_ee06a02be4616c7e4fcd224d87dfe571
#
_entry.id   ee06a02be4616c7e4fcd224d87dfe571
#
_cell.length_a   1.000
_cell.length_b   1.000
_cell.length_c   1.000
_cell.angle_alpha   90.00
_cell.angle_beta   90.00
_cell.angle_gamma   90.00
#
_symmetry.space_group_name_H-M   'P 1'
#
loop_
_entity.id
_entity.type
_entity.pdbx_description
1 polymer ?
#
loop_
_entity_poly.entity_id
_entity_poly.type
_entity_poly.pdbx_seq_one_letter_code
_entity_poly.pdbx_strand_id
1 'polypeptide(L)'
;QNAYYVHIDLEGGEGDVSFTGNGSNGMYVWGVQFELGTFPTSYIPTNGATATRGNELAVIDGEDFSDFYNSVESSVLAVGTVQRPVEDQGQLNIFHIGDDNTDGHGVFREHGTKDPWYHIRNNNSTPSGGNLNPSGFGDWDAGEEARIAIAFKDGDQAISVNGGNQVTATVTSSYPTANITKMWIGSHGTGSYFEGHIKRIAYYPKLLTDNQLNTLTA
;
A
#
# COMPACT_ATOMS: atom_id res chain seq x y z
N GLN A 1 12.21 28.34 -20.05
CA GLN A 1 11.74 28.00 -18.72
C GLN A 1 10.22 28.19 -18.73
N ASN A 2 9.44 27.12 -18.61
CA ASN A 2 7.98 27.22 -18.56
C ASN A 2 7.57 27.73 -17.17
N ALA A 3 6.75 28.77 -17.14
CA ALA A 3 6.16 29.26 -15.90
C ALA A 3 4.77 28.63 -15.75
N TYR A 4 4.47 28.14 -14.57
CA TYR A 4 3.16 27.61 -14.20
C TYR A 4 2.48 28.60 -13.27
N TYR A 5 1.19 28.83 -13.47
CA TYR A 5 0.40 29.75 -12.68
C TYR A 5 -0.83 29.03 -12.12
N VAL A 6 -1.13 29.28 -10.86
CA VAL A 6 -2.41 28.91 -10.26
C VAL A 6 -3.24 30.16 -10.14
N HIS A 7 -4.39 30.20 -10.82
CA HIS A 7 -5.36 31.27 -10.74
C HIS A 7 -6.51 30.85 -9.84
N ILE A 8 -6.86 31.70 -8.90
CA ILE A 8 -8.03 31.54 -8.04
C ILE A 8 -8.85 32.80 -8.18
N ASP A 9 -9.95 32.70 -8.89
CA ASP A 9 -10.79 33.84 -9.23
C ASP A 9 -12.10 33.82 -8.43
N LEU A 10 -12.56 35.01 -8.03
CA LEU A 10 -13.88 35.23 -7.49
C LEU A 10 -14.78 35.78 -8.59
N GLU A 11 -15.84 35.05 -8.87
CA GLU A 11 -16.84 35.50 -9.87
C GLU A 11 -18.00 36.19 -9.19
N GLY A 12 -18.48 37.30 -9.77
CA GLY A 12 -19.64 38.04 -9.31
C GLY A 12 -20.99 37.41 -9.69
N GLY A 13 -20.97 36.51 -10.67
CA GLY A 13 -22.11 35.76 -11.22
C GLY A 13 -21.66 34.85 -12.36
N GLU A 14 -22.57 34.07 -12.93
CA GLU A 14 -22.24 33.11 -13.99
C GLU A 14 -21.63 33.85 -15.21
N GLY A 15 -20.33 33.58 -15.47
CA GLY A 15 -19.57 34.18 -16.58
C GLY A 15 -18.99 35.56 -16.30
N ASP A 16 -19.09 36.07 -15.08
CA ASP A 16 -18.57 37.40 -14.72
C ASP A 16 -17.13 37.24 -14.18
N VAL A 17 -16.16 37.70 -14.94
CA VAL A 17 -14.72 37.65 -14.61
C VAL A 17 -14.25 38.82 -13.74
N SER A 18 -15.17 39.68 -13.29
CA SER A 18 -14.88 40.83 -12.44
C SER A 18 -15.74 40.82 -11.17
N PHE A 19 -15.09 40.99 -10.04
CA PHE A 19 -15.75 41.10 -8.74
C PHE A 19 -15.40 42.43 -8.09
N THR A 20 -16.41 43.22 -7.75
CA THR A 20 -16.22 44.45 -6.97
C THR A 20 -16.38 44.10 -5.49
N GLY A 21 -15.26 44.14 -4.75
CA GLY A 21 -15.27 43.88 -3.31
C GLY A 21 -16.12 44.90 -2.54
N ASN A 22 -16.93 44.42 -1.60
CA ASN A 22 -17.76 45.25 -0.71
C ASN A 22 -17.22 45.31 0.71
N GLY A 23 -16.01 44.80 0.97
CA GLY A 23 -15.36 44.74 2.25
C GLY A 23 -15.88 43.62 3.19
N SER A 24 -16.91 42.88 2.78
CA SER A 24 -17.52 41.82 3.56
C SER A 24 -17.46 40.45 2.89
N ASN A 25 -17.54 40.43 1.56
CA ASN A 25 -17.48 39.19 0.79
C ASN A 25 -16.05 38.91 0.37
N GLY A 26 -15.63 37.67 0.58
CA GLY A 26 -14.29 37.22 0.23
C GLY A 26 -14.15 35.74 0.37
N MET A 27 -12.99 35.22 -0.02
CA MET A 27 -12.62 33.85 0.12
C MET A 27 -11.28 33.76 0.85
N TYR A 28 -11.21 32.83 1.81
CA TYR A 28 -9.95 32.48 2.44
C TYR A 28 -9.29 31.36 1.64
N VAL A 29 -8.07 31.58 1.17
CA VAL A 29 -7.28 30.59 0.46
C VAL A 29 -6.12 30.18 1.34
N TRP A 30 -5.97 28.89 1.55
CA TRP A 30 -4.92 28.32 2.37
C TRP A 30 -4.43 27.00 1.78
N GLY A 31 -3.13 26.70 1.95
CA GLY A 31 -2.57 25.39 1.66
C GLY A 31 -2.49 25.05 0.16
N VAL A 32 -2.36 26.06 -0.71
CA VAL A 32 -2.10 25.80 -2.13
C VAL A 32 -0.75 25.10 -2.27
N GLN A 33 -0.73 23.94 -2.92
CA GLN A 33 0.48 23.15 -3.16
C GLN A 33 0.59 22.86 -4.65
N PHE A 34 1.79 23.07 -5.17
CA PHE A 34 2.18 22.69 -6.52
C PHE A 34 3.34 21.71 -6.41
N GLU A 35 3.15 20.50 -6.93
CA GLU A 35 4.12 19.42 -6.81
C GLU A 35 4.29 18.67 -8.14
N LEU A 36 5.48 18.08 -8.31
CA LEU A 36 5.71 17.14 -9.41
C LEU A 36 5.27 15.74 -8.93
N GLY A 37 4.31 15.16 -9.62
CA GLY A 37 3.80 13.83 -9.29
C GLY A 37 2.59 13.46 -10.13
N THR A 38 2.20 12.22 -10.07
CA THR A 38 1.04 11.68 -10.78
C THR A 38 -0.25 11.76 -9.94
N PHE A 39 -0.11 12.05 -8.65
CA PHE A 39 -1.21 12.23 -7.70
C PHE A 39 -0.81 13.22 -6.60
N PRO A 40 -1.79 13.89 -5.97
CA PRO A 40 -1.50 14.83 -4.89
C PRO A 40 -1.03 14.11 -3.63
N THR A 41 0.01 14.65 -2.98
CA THR A 41 0.46 14.20 -1.67
C THR A 41 -0.15 15.04 -0.54
N SER A 42 0.11 14.68 0.72
CA SER A 42 -0.31 15.50 1.84
C SER A 42 0.44 16.84 1.86
N TYR A 43 -0.23 17.89 2.34
CA TYR A 43 0.30 19.25 2.37
C TYR A 43 1.69 19.35 3.05
N ILE A 44 2.62 20.00 2.36
CA ILE A 44 3.98 20.29 2.86
C ILE A 44 4.11 21.82 3.02
N PRO A 45 4.26 22.33 4.25
CA PRO A 45 4.51 23.75 4.46
C PRO A 45 5.84 24.18 3.83
N THR A 46 5.81 25.25 3.05
CA THR A 46 7.00 25.86 2.45
C THR A 46 7.20 27.26 2.98
N ASN A 47 8.41 27.60 3.40
CA ASN A 47 8.77 28.93 3.89
C ASN A 47 9.61 29.68 2.85
N GLY A 48 9.01 30.01 1.69
CA GLY A 48 9.68 30.78 0.65
C GLY A 48 10.71 30.01 -0.19
N ALA A 49 10.81 28.69 -0.03
CA ALA A 49 11.65 27.82 -0.84
C ALA A 49 10.93 26.49 -1.10
N THR A 50 11.37 25.76 -2.14
CA THR A 50 10.88 24.42 -2.39
C THR A 50 11.21 23.50 -1.20
N ALA A 51 10.26 22.62 -0.84
CA ALA A 51 10.45 21.58 0.15
C ALA A 51 10.35 20.21 -0.53
N THR A 52 11.14 19.27 -0.02
CA THR A 52 11.12 17.87 -0.47
C THR A 52 10.73 16.98 0.71
N ARG A 53 9.80 16.07 0.48
CA ARG A 53 9.47 15.01 1.44
C ARG A 53 10.27 13.76 1.08
N GLY A 54 10.92 13.17 2.07
CA GLY A 54 11.46 11.81 1.95
C GLY A 54 10.34 10.77 1.97
N ASN A 55 10.65 9.54 1.58
CA ASN A 55 9.72 8.43 1.70
C ASN A 55 9.35 8.19 3.17
N GLU A 56 8.09 7.91 3.42
CA GLU A 56 7.61 7.56 4.75
C GLU A 56 7.94 6.10 5.05
N LEU A 57 8.49 5.84 6.23
CA LEU A 57 8.75 4.50 6.74
C LEU A 57 7.89 4.29 7.98
N ALA A 58 6.94 3.38 7.87
CA ALA A 58 6.17 2.91 9.00
C ALA A 58 6.59 1.47 9.32
N VAL A 59 7.09 1.26 10.53
CA VAL A 59 7.57 -0.03 11.00
C VAL A 59 7.06 -0.31 12.41
N ILE A 60 6.68 -1.55 12.66
CA ILE A 60 6.39 -2.08 13.99
C ILE A 60 7.48 -3.09 14.28
N ASP A 61 8.27 -2.88 15.33
CA ASP A 61 9.39 -3.74 15.72
C ASP A 61 9.48 -3.92 17.24
N GLY A 62 10.51 -4.66 17.69
CA GLY A 62 10.76 -4.88 19.12
C GLY A 62 9.59 -5.56 19.84
N GLU A 63 9.28 -5.07 21.06
CA GLU A 63 8.20 -5.61 21.88
C GLU A 63 6.84 -5.40 21.24
N ASP A 64 6.60 -4.23 20.64
CA ASP A 64 5.34 -3.92 19.94
C ASP A 64 5.04 -4.93 18.82
N PHE A 65 6.04 -5.46 18.15
CA PHE A 65 5.88 -6.52 17.15
C PHE A 65 5.72 -7.89 17.80
N SER A 66 6.59 -8.25 18.75
CA SER A 66 6.60 -9.59 19.35
C SER A 66 5.34 -9.91 20.14
N ASP A 67 4.66 -8.91 20.68
CA ASP A 67 3.43 -9.06 21.47
C ASP A 67 2.26 -9.62 20.67
N PHE A 68 2.19 -9.34 19.38
CA PHE A 68 1.10 -9.86 18.53
C PHE A 68 1.52 -10.93 17.54
N TYR A 69 2.81 -11.01 17.21
CA TYR A 69 3.31 -11.88 16.14
C TYR A 69 3.28 -13.35 16.53
N ASN A 70 2.65 -14.18 15.69
CA ASN A 70 2.67 -15.63 15.80
C ASN A 70 3.54 -16.22 14.68
N SER A 71 4.66 -16.83 15.04
CA SER A 71 5.62 -17.41 14.09
C SER A 71 5.17 -18.73 13.46
N VAL A 72 4.09 -19.34 13.95
CA VAL A 72 3.59 -20.64 13.48
C VAL A 72 2.54 -20.48 12.42
N GLU A 73 1.61 -19.56 12.65
CA GLU A 73 0.50 -19.28 11.74
C GLU A 73 -0.02 -17.86 11.91
N SER A 74 -0.49 -17.28 10.84
CA SER A 74 -1.08 -15.94 10.88
C SER A 74 -1.97 -15.69 9.67
N SER A 75 -2.77 -14.63 9.76
CA SER A 75 -3.49 -14.08 8.62
C SER A 75 -3.46 -12.55 8.69
N VAL A 76 -3.43 -11.91 7.55
CA VAL A 76 -3.41 -10.44 7.46
C VAL A 76 -4.43 -9.98 6.45
N LEU A 77 -5.25 -9.00 6.83
CA LEU A 77 -6.08 -8.23 5.92
C LEU A 77 -5.41 -6.89 5.66
N ALA A 78 -5.23 -6.54 4.40
CA ALA A 78 -4.82 -5.23 3.95
C ALA A 78 -5.86 -4.62 3.01
N VAL A 79 -6.16 -3.35 3.21
CA VAL A 79 -7.07 -2.58 2.35
C VAL A 79 -6.35 -1.30 1.94
N GLY A 80 -6.25 -1.08 0.65
CA GLY A 80 -5.55 0.09 0.14
C GLY A 80 -5.97 0.47 -1.27
N THR A 81 -5.68 1.72 -1.63
CA THR A 81 -5.91 2.28 -2.97
C THR A 81 -4.56 2.68 -3.54
N VAL A 82 -4.19 2.11 -4.67
CA VAL A 82 -2.99 2.50 -5.42
C VAL A 82 -3.26 3.81 -6.14
N GLN A 83 -2.27 4.70 -6.17
CA GLN A 83 -2.34 5.96 -6.90
C GLN A 83 -1.34 6.04 -8.06
N ARG A 84 -0.35 5.14 -8.09
CA ARG A 84 0.64 5.10 -9.16
C ARG A 84 0.04 4.57 -10.46
N PRO A 85 0.19 5.28 -11.59
CA PRO A 85 -0.14 4.77 -12.92
C PRO A 85 0.72 3.56 -13.29
N VAL A 86 0.27 2.81 -14.27
CA VAL A 86 0.85 1.52 -14.70
C VAL A 86 2.26 1.62 -15.27
N GLU A 87 2.61 2.75 -15.81
CA GLU A 87 3.80 2.95 -16.64
C GLU A 87 5.10 3.01 -15.84
N ASP A 88 4.99 3.19 -14.52
CA ASP A 88 6.14 3.27 -13.63
C ASP A 88 6.62 1.89 -13.18
N GLN A 89 7.94 1.71 -13.27
CA GLN A 89 8.63 0.48 -12.90
C GLN A 89 8.66 0.29 -11.37
N GLY A 90 8.51 -0.95 -10.92
CA GLY A 90 8.72 -1.36 -9.54
C GLY A 90 7.49 -1.91 -8.82
N GLN A 91 7.77 -2.73 -7.84
CA GLN A 91 6.76 -3.32 -6.96
C GLN A 91 6.30 -2.31 -5.92
N LEU A 92 5.01 -2.34 -5.56
CA LEU A 92 4.42 -1.49 -4.52
C LEU A 92 3.99 -2.38 -3.34
N ASN A 93 4.77 -2.40 -2.28
CA ASN A 93 4.46 -3.23 -1.11
C ASN A 93 3.46 -2.54 -0.19
N ILE A 94 2.31 -3.18 0.05
CA ILE A 94 1.34 -2.68 1.01
C ILE A 94 1.73 -3.03 2.44
N PHE A 95 2.34 -4.20 2.65
CA PHE A 95 3.02 -4.56 3.88
C PHE A 95 4.04 -5.67 3.64
N HIS A 96 5.01 -5.78 4.53
CA HIS A 96 5.96 -6.88 4.62
C HIS A 96 6.21 -7.24 6.09
N ILE A 97 6.19 -8.52 6.42
CA ILE A 97 6.54 -9.05 7.74
C ILE A 97 7.84 -9.83 7.57
N GLY A 98 8.92 -9.36 8.19
CA GLY A 98 10.24 -9.96 8.00
C GLY A 98 11.38 -9.00 8.30
N ASP A 99 12.55 -9.35 7.81
CA ASP A 99 13.68 -8.43 7.73
C ASP A 99 13.64 -7.59 6.44
N ASP A 100 14.73 -6.94 6.11
CA ASP A 100 14.75 -5.96 5.02
C ASP A 100 14.50 -6.54 3.62
N ASN A 101 14.73 -7.82 3.34
CA ASN A 101 14.51 -8.42 2.01
C ASN A 101 14.92 -9.89 1.90
N THR A 102 15.47 -10.48 2.93
CA THR A 102 16.01 -11.85 2.86
C THR A 102 15.01 -12.87 3.35
N ASP A 103 14.31 -12.55 4.43
CA ASP A 103 13.36 -13.44 5.09
C ASP A 103 12.05 -12.72 5.38
N GLY A 104 10.94 -13.38 5.11
CA GLY A 104 9.63 -12.84 5.44
C GLY A 104 8.57 -13.12 4.40
N HIS A 105 7.45 -12.46 4.58
CA HIS A 105 6.32 -12.53 3.67
C HIS A 105 5.55 -11.21 3.62
N GLY A 106 4.87 -10.98 2.51
CA GLY A 106 4.12 -9.74 2.35
C GLY A 106 3.26 -9.73 1.11
N VAL A 107 2.57 -8.63 0.92
CA VAL A 107 1.75 -8.39 -0.25
C VAL A 107 2.26 -7.17 -1.01
N PHE A 108 2.41 -7.33 -2.30
CA PHE A 108 2.77 -6.25 -3.20
C PHE A 108 1.92 -6.27 -4.47
N ARG A 109 1.80 -5.12 -5.12
CA ARG A 109 1.30 -5.00 -6.48
C ARG A 109 2.47 -5.16 -7.44
N GLU A 110 2.36 -6.10 -8.37
CA GLU A 110 3.34 -6.30 -9.42
C GLU A 110 3.24 -5.20 -10.49
N HIS A 111 4.38 -4.74 -11.00
CA HIS A 111 4.41 -3.66 -11.98
C HIS A 111 3.89 -4.09 -13.36
N GLY A 112 4.21 -5.30 -13.81
CA GLY A 112 3.90 -5.77 -15.16
C GLY A 112 2.45 -6.21 -15.33
N THR A 113 1.96 -7.02 -14.39
CA THR A 113 0.61 -7.58 -14.41
C THR A 113 -0.39 -6.77 -13.62
N LYS A 114 0.07 -5.84 -12.78
CA LYS A 114 -0.72 -5.03 -11.83
C LYS A 114 -1.49 -5.83 -10.79
N ASP A 115 -1.34 -7.13 -10.78
CA ASP A 115 -2.00 -7.99 -9.82
C ASP A 115 -1.44 -7.83 -8.40
N PRO A 116 -2.24 -8.01 -7.36
CA PRO A 116 -1.73 -8.23 -6.02
C PRO A 116 -1.08 -9.62 -5.93
N TRP A 117 0.13 -9.65 -5.40
CA TRP A 117 0.88 -10.87 -5.17
C TRP A 117 1.15 -11.05 -3.68
N TYR A 118 0.93 -12.25 -3.18
CA TYR A 118 1.47 -12.69 -1.91
C TYR A 118 2.80 -13.39 -2.15
N HIS A 119 3.85 -12.96 -1.47
CA HIS A 119 5.17 -13.55 -1.59
C HIS A 119 5.71 -14.03 -0.25
N ILE A 120 6.52 -15.07 -0.31
CA ILE A 120 7.32 -15.59 0.80
C ILE A 120 8.77 -15.61 0.36
N ARG A 121 9.67 -15.18 1.23
CA ARG A 121 11.12 -15.27 1.04
C ARG A 121 11.77 -16.01 2.19
N ASN A 122 12.74 -16.83 1.86
CA ASN A 122 13.57 -17.55 2.81
C ASN A 122 15.02 -17.52 2.32
N ASN A 123 15.91 -16.92 3.09
CA ASN A 123 17.34 -16.76 2.78
C ASN A 123 17.55 -16.18 1.36
N ASN A 124 16.90 -15.04 1.10
CA ASN A 124 16.92 -14.32 -0.18
C ASN A 124 16.43 -15.12 -1.41
N SER A 125 15.71 -16.19 -1.18
CA SER A 125 15.11 -17.02 -2.23
C SER A 125 13.60 -17.12 -2.06
N THR A 126 12.89 -17.23 -3.17
CA THR A 126 11.47 -17.57 -3.14
C THR A 126 11.34 -19.08 -3.15
N PRO A 127 10.80 -19.71 -2.08
CA PRO A 127 10.54 -21.13 -2.07
C PRO A 127 9.54 -21.52 -3.15
N SER A 128 9.55 -22.79 -3.55
CA SER A 128 8.57 -23.32 -4.52
C SER A 128 7.16 -23.13 -3.98
N GLY A 129 6.30 -22.47 -4.74
CA GLY A 129 4.95 -22.08 -4.32
C GLY A 129 4.90 -20.83 -3.42
N GLY A 130 6.03 -20.16 -3.17
CA GLY A 130 6.10 -18.99 -2.29
C GLY A 130 5.57 -17.68 -2.91
N ASN A 131 5.13 -17.71 -4.17
CA ASN A 131 4.44 -16.60 -4.81
C ASN A 131 3.04 -17.05 -5.22
N LEU A 132 2.03 -16.44 -4.64
CA LEU A 132 0.65 -16.65 -4.99
C LEU A 132 0.10 -15.42 -5.70
N ASN A 133 -0.42 -15.65 -6.89
CA ASN A 133 -1.11 -14.63 -7.68
C ASN A 133 -2.55 -15.10 -7.94
N PRO A 134 -3.56 -14.41 -7.48
CA PRO A 134 -4.94 -14.69 -7.84
C PRO A 134 -5.21 -14.26 -9.28
N SER A 135 -4.77 -15.09 -10.24
CA SER A 135 -5.03 -14.87 -11.67
C SER A 135 -6.53 -14.69 -11.93
N GLY A 136 -6.89 -13.61 -12.60
CA GLY A 136 -8.30 -13.26 -12.86
C GLY A 136 -8.92 -12.27 -11.88
N PHE A 137 -8.12 -11.73 -10.94
CA PHE A 137 -8.55 -10.58 -10.16
C PHE A 137 -8.78 -9.36 -11.06
N GLY A 138 -8.04 -9.24 -12.14
CA GLY A 138 -7.95 -8.05 -12.96
C GLY A 138 -6.86 -7.11 -12.47
N ASP A 139 -6.66 -6.03 -13.18
CA ASP A 139 -5.66 -5.03 -12.84
C ASP A 139 -6.06 -4.28 -11.57
N TRP A 140 -5.14 -4.09 -10.65
CA TRP A 140 -5.30 -3.15 -9.54
C TRP A 140 -4.85 -1.77 -10.02
N ASP A 141 -5.74 -1.06 -10.68
CA ASP A 141 -5.44 0.22 -11.30
C ASP A 141 -5.39 1.39 -10.31
N ALA A 142 -4.79 2.49 -10.77
CA ALA A 142 -4.73 3.72 -9.98
C ALA A 142 -6.14 4.23 -9.66
N GLY A 143 -6.38 4.55 -8.40
CA GLY A 143 -7.69 4.97 -7.89
C GLY A 143 -8.58 3.82 -7.40
N GLU A 144 -8.23 2.56 -7.65
CA GLU A 144 -9.00 1.42 -7.21
C GLU A 144 -8.62 0.93 -5.81
N GLU A 145 -9.62 0.61 -5.00
CA GLU A 145 -9.44 -0.04 -3.71
C GLU A 145 -9.35 -1.55 -3.88
N ALA A 146 -8.31 -2.15 -3.34
CA ALA A 146 -8.23 -3.60 -3.19
C ALA A 146 -8.29 -4.00 -1.71
N ARG A 147 -9.02 -5.08 -1.45
CA ARG A 147 -9.09 -5.76 -0.17
C ARG A 147 -8.41 -7.11 -0.33
N ILE A 148 -7.30 -7.29 0.36
CA ILE A 148 -6.43 -8.43 0.18
C ILE A 148 -6.27 -9.10 1.54
N ALA A 149 -6.63 -10.38 1.63
CA ALA A 149 -6.40 -11.18 2.82
C ALA A 149 -5.47 -12.34 2.50
N ILE A 150 -4.46 -12.53 3.33
CA ILE A 150 -3.57 -13.68 3.26
C ILE A 150 -3.72 -14.55 4.50
N ALA A 151 -3.51 -15.84 4.34
CA ALA A 151 -3.32 -16.79 5.42
C ALA A 151 -1.99 -17.49 5.23
N PHE A 152 -1.31 -17.69 6.35
CA PHE A 152 0.01 -18.30 6.38
C PHE A 152 0.12 -19.33 7.50
N LYS A 153 0.58 -20.50 7.13
CA LYS A 153 1.10 -21.56 7.97
C LYS A 153 2.09 -22.38 7.14
N ASP A 154 3.10 -22.98 7.78
CA ASP A 154 4.02 -23.85 7.05
C ASP A 154 3.25 -24.98 6.35
N GLY A 155 3.44 -25.09 5.05
CA GLY A 155 2.73 -26.04 4.20
C GLY A 155 1.29 -25.64 3.81
N ASP A 156 0.79 -24.48 4.24
CA ASP A 156 -0.57 -24.03 3.94
C ASP A 156 -0.63 -22.50 3.81
N GLN A 157 -0.76 -22.00 2.60
CA GLN A 157 -0.83 -20.57 2.30
C GLN A 157 -2.01 -20.28 1.40
N ALA A 158 -2.63 -19.13 1.63
CA ALA A 158 -3.73 -18.64 0.80
C ALA A 158 -3.68 -17.13 0.63
N ILE A 159 -4.20 -16.65 -0.50
CA ILE A 159 -4.54 -15.25 -0.74
C ILE A 159 -5.96 -15.17 -1.28
N SER A 160 -6.74 -14.22 -0.79
CA SER A 160 -8.06 -13.86 -1.31
C SER A 160 -8.09 -12.37 -1.60
N VAL A 161 -8.71 -11.99 -2.71
CA VAL A 161 -8.81 -10.58 -3.14
C VAL A 161 -10.26 -10.27 -3.52
N ASN A 162 -10.79 -9.18 -2.99
CA ASN A 162 -12.13 -8.63 -3.27
C ASN A 162 -13.26 -9.68 -3.27
N GLY A 163 -13.24 -10.58 -2.29
CA GLY A 163 -14.32 -11.52 -2.01
C GLY A 163 -14.43 -12.73 -2.95
N GLY A 164 -13.49 -12.93 -3.88
CA GLY A 164 -13.76 -13.95 -4.88
C GLY A 164 -12.59 -14.77 -5.40
N ASN A 165 -11.47 -14.18 -5.56
CA ASN A 165 -10.36 -14.86 -6.23
C ASN A 165 -9.36 -15.39 -5.20
N GLN A 166 -9.58 -16.60 -4.77
CA GLN A 166 -8.70 -17.27 -3.84
C GLN A 166 -7.71 -18.16 -4.55
N VAL A 167 -6.45 -18.10 -4.13
CA VAL A 167 -5.40 -19.02 -4.54
C VAL A 167 -4.75 -19.60 -3.30
N THR A 168 -4.57 -20.89 -3.29
CA THR A 168 -3.87 -21.63 -2.24
C THR A 168 -2.61 -22.26 -2.78
N ALA A 169 -1.62 -22.42 -1.94
CA ALA A 169 -0.41 -23.18 -2.25
C ALA A 169 0.10 -23.93 -1.03
N THR A 170 0.90 -24.95 -1.29
CA THR A 170 1.70 -25.63 -0.28
C THR A 170 3.15 -25.26 -0.49
N VAL A 171 3.71 -24.46 0.39
CA VAL A 171 5.13 -24.14 0.36
C VAL A 171 5.90 -25.33 0.96
N THR A 172 6.77 -25.90 0.16
CA THR A 172 7.48 -27.14 0.51
C THR A 172 8.79 -26.90 1.28
N SER A 173 9.16 -25.65 1.48
CA SER A 173 10.35 -25.29 2.26
C SER A 173 9.94 -24.53 3.50
N SER A 174 10.65 -24.81 4.57
CA SER A 174 10.43 -24.16 5.87
C SER A 174 10.25 -22.66 5.74
N TYR A 175 9.20 -22.16 6.33
CA TYR A 175 9.04 -20.73 6.52
C TYR A 175 10.21 -20.20 7.36
N PRO A 176 10.78 -19.07 7.01
CA PRO A 176 11.83 -18.48 7.83
C PRO A 176 11.23 -18.10 9.19
N THR A 177 11.52 -18.92 10.19
CA THR A 177 11.19 -18.60 11.59
C THR A 177 12.27 -17.74 12.25
N ALA A 178 13.46 -17.75 11.66
CA ALA A 178 14.56 -16.89 12.06
C ALA A 178 14.46 -15.52 11.39
N ASN A 179 14.80 -14.45 12.10
CA ASN A 179 14.90 -13.08 11.60
C ASN A 179 13.56 -12.36 11.29
N ILE A 180 12.43 -12.96 11.66
CA ILE A 180 11.14 -12.24 11.58
C ILE A 180 10.99 -11.38 12.83
N THR A 181 11.37 -10.13 12.74
CA THR A 181 11.47 -9.22 13.90
C THR A 181 10.65 -7.96 13.76
N LYS A 182 10.02 -7.73 12.61
CA LYS A 182 9.29 -6.50 12.35
C LYS A 182 8.24 -6.64 11.26
N MET A 183 7.34 -5.67 11.21
CA MET A 183 6.39 -5.47 10.14
C MET A 183 6.57 -4.09 9.54
N TRP A 184 6.80 -4.05 8.24
CA TRP A 184 6.83 -2.83 7.44
C TRP A 184 5.45 -2.55 6.87
N ILE A 185 5.02 -1.31 6.94
CA ILE A 185 3.75 -0.85 6.39
C ILE A 185 4.04 0.12 5.24
N GLY A 186 3.50 -0.16 4.06
CA GLY A 186 3.70 0.66 2.87
C GLY A 186 5.10 0.58 2.29
N SER A 187 5.88 -0.44 2.64
CA SER A 187 7.22 -0.65 2.10
C SER A 187 7.70 -2.09 2.30
N HIS A 188 8.82 -2.38 1.68
CA HIS A 188 9.58 -3.59 1.89
C HIS A 188 11.00 -3.18 2.30
N GLY A 189 11.23 -3.04 3.61
CA GLY A 189 12.45 -2.44 4.09
C GLY A 189 12.63 -1.00 3.62
N THR A 190 13.76 -0.72 2.99
CA THR A 190 14.11 0.63 2.50
C THR A 190 13.74 0.86 1.03
N GLY A 191 12.88 0.04 0.46
CA GLY A 191 12.49 0.14 -0.95
C GLY A 191 11.06 -0.28 -1.24
N SER A 192 10.69 -0.28 -2.51
CA SER A 192 9.37 -0.72 -3.01
C SER A 192 8.20 -0.10 -2.26
N TYR A 193 8.25 1.21 -2.11
CA TYR A 193 7.24 1.97 -1.38
C TYR A 193 5.87 1.88 -2.02
N PHE A 194 4.84 1.75 -1.18
CA PHE A 194 3.46 1.81 -1.61
C PHE A 194 3.08 3.25 -1.95
N GLU A 195 2.75 3.49 -3.18
CA GLU A 195 2.29 4.80 -3.65
C GLU A 195 0.77 4.82 -3.72
N GLY A 196 0.16 5.27 -2.65
CA GLY A 196 -1.28 5.26 -2.49
C GLY A 196 -1.71 5.46 -1.03
N HIS A 197 -2.91 5.02 -0.73
CA HIS A 197 -3.50 5.14 0.60
C HIS A 197 -3.76 3.76 1.20
N ILE A 198 -3.19 3.48 2.36
CA ILE A 198 -3.49 2.29 3.16
C ILE A 198 -4.61 2.67 4.11
N LYS A 199 -5.76 2.03 3.95
CA LYS A 199 -6.96 2.29 4.74
C LYS A 199 -7.02 1.45 6.01
N ARG A 200 -6.52 0.21 5.90
CA ARG A 200 -6.55 -0.75 6.99
C ARG A 200 -5.50 -1.83 6.82
N ILE A 201 -4.85 -2.19 7.92
CA ILE A 201 -4.14 -3.45 8.09
C ILE A 201 -4.65 -4.09 9.37
N ALA A 202 -5.03 -5.36 9.33
CA ALA A 202 -5.46 -6.12 10.49
C ALA A 202 -4.72 -7.46 10.52
N TYR A 203 -4.02 -7.71 11.62
CA TYR A 203 -3.28 -8.94 11.86
C TYR A 203 -4.10 -9.89 12.73
N TYR A 204 -4.11 -11.16 12.38
CA TYR A 204 -4.74 -12.24 13.13
C TYR A 204 -3.66 -13.29 13.45
N PRO A 205 -3.37 -13.57 14.75
CA PRO A 205 -2.35 -14.53 15.14
C PRO A 205 -2.84 -15.99 15.02
N LYS A 206 -3.54 -16.30 13.92
CA LYS A 206 -4.09 -17.61 13.59
C LYS A 206 -4.32 -17.76 12.11
N LEU A 207 -4.34 -18.99 11.62
CA LEU A 207 -4.75 -19.32 10.27
C LEU A 207 -6.27 -19.12 10.13
N LEU A 208 -6.69 -18.22 9.28
CA LEU A 208 -8.08 -18.09 8.89
C LEU A 208 -8.40 -19.06 7.76
N THR A 209 -9.61 -19.59 7.77
CA THR A 209 -10.10 -20.46 6.71
C THR A 209 -10.37 -19.68 5.42
N ASP A 210 -10.41 -20.36 4.30
CA ASP A 210 -10.70 -19.82 2.99
C ASP A 210 -11.99 -18.99 2.97
N ASN A 211 -13.06 -19.50 3.59
CA ASN A 211 -14.32 -18.79 3.70
C ASN A 211 -14.20 -17.50 4.53
N GLN A 212 -13.36 -17.51 5.58
CA GLN A 212 -13.12 -16.32 6.38
C GLN A 212 -12.32 -15.27 5.60
N LEU A 213 -11.30 -15.69 4.82
CA LEU A 213 -10.55 -14.79 3.95
C LEU A 213 -11.48 -14.15 2.91
N ASN A 214 -12.31 -14.93 2.25
CA ASN A 214 -13.29 -14.43 1.26
C ASN A 214 -14.28 -13.44 1.90
N THR A 215 -14.75 -13.74 3.12
CA THR A 215 -15.68 -12.85 3.84
C THR A 215 -15.01 -11.53 4.23
N LEU A 216 -13.73 -11.55 4.63
CA LEU A 216 -12.99 -10.34 4.99
C LEU A 216 -12.71 -9.42 3.81
N THR A 217 -12.63 -9.99 2.62
CA THR A 217 -12.33 -9.26 1.38
C THR A 217 -13.56 -8.88 0.56
N ALA A 218 -14.75 -9.38 0.93
CA ALA A 218 -16.03 -9.05 0.29
C ALA A 218 -16.47 -7.59 0.43
#